data_c03af87f37dc840f419a638ccc27b9b0
#
_entry.id   c03af87f37dc840f419a638ccc27b9b0
#
_cell.length_a   1.000
_cell.length_b   1.000
_cell.length_c   1.000
_cell.angle_alpha   90.00
_cell.angle_beta   90.00
_cell.angle_gamma   90.00
#
_symmetry.space_group_name_H-M   'P 1'
#
loop_
_entity.id
_entity.type
_entity.pdbx_description
1 polymer ?
#
loop_
_entity_poly.entity_id
_entity_poly.type
_entity_poly.pdbx_seq_one_letter_code
_entity_poly.pdbx_strand_id
1 'polypeptide(L)'
;RATYLYVDGSRYWFSTQPTVARLAEDRANQLQAHVIQDEIARRLREEARTRGDFSRVHACLGSSDISDEHDARLVIIGPEHPHSKGQEESAARTEAQAILDNRGNSPRAYKNSPVFLAADAARLAALKNAVRLYLA
;
A
#
# COMPACT_ATOMS: atom_id res chain seq x y z
N ARG A 1 19.41 -4.08 21.58
CA ARG A 1 19.78 -5.35 21.00
C ARG A 1 19.20 -6.50 21.85
N ALA A 2 18.38 -7.35 21.28
CA ALA A 2 17.74 -8.45 22.01
C ALA A 2 18.76 -9.55 22.32
N THR A 3 18.85 -9.90 23.58
CA THR A 3 19.64 -11.01 24.05
C THR A 3 18.73 -11.94 24.87
N TYR A 4 18.81 -13.22 24.62
CA TYR A 4 17.94 -14.19 25.26
C TYR A 4 18.72 -14.98 26.29
N LEU A 5 18.11 -15.15 27.45
CA LEU A 5 18.63 -15.99 28.52
C LEU A 5 18.02 -17.39 28.42
N TYR A 6 18.86 -18.39 28.27
CA TYR A 6 18.44 -19.78 28.26
C TYR A 6 18.88 -20.47 29.54
N VAL A 7 18.06 -21.37 30.00
CA VAL A 7 18.37 -22.22 31.17
C VAL A 7 18.47 -23.66 30.72
N ASP A 8 19.59 -24.30 31.01
CA ASP A 8 19.83 -25.70 30.71
C ASP A 8 20.35 -26.36 31.96
N GLY A 9 19.48 -27.11 32.66
CA GLY A 9 19.79 -27.68 33.94
C GLY A 9 20.13 -26.61 34.98
N SER A 10 21.31 -26.62 35.52
CA SER A 10 21.79 -25.62 36.47
C SER A 10 22.57 -24.49 35.80
N ARG A 11 22.60 -24.46 34.49
CA ARG A 11 23.39 -23.50 33.74
C ARG A 11 22.50 -22.43 33.11
N TYR A 12 23.01 -21.21 33.13
CA TYR A 12 22.38 -20.05 32.47
C TYR A 12 23.37 -19.52 31.48
N TRP A 13 22.87 -19.18 30.26
CA TRP A 13 23.67 -18.48 29.27
C TRP A 13 22.82 -17.58 28.43
N PHE A 14 23.44 -16.56 27.89
CA PHE A 14 22.81 -15.63 26.97
C PHE A 14 23.04 -16.07 25.53
N SER A 15 22.00 -16.04 24.72
CA SER A 15 22.09 -16.31 23.30
C SER A 15 21.65 -15.09 22.51
N THR A 16 22.34 -14.84 21.42
CA THR A 16 21.95 -13.83 20.44
C THR A 16 21.10 -14.44 19.32
N GLN A 17 20.79 -15.72 19.39
CA GLN A 17 19.95 -16.39 18.41
C GLN A 17 18.49 -16.30 18.83
N PRO A 18 17.71 -15.41 18.22
CA PRO A 18 16.29 -15.30 18.53
C PRO A 18 15.49 -16.47 17.97
N THR A 19 14.29 -16.67 18.50
CA THR A 19 13.32 -17.58 17.88
C THR A 19 13.00 -17.11 16.46
N VAL A 20 12.45 -18.01 15.64
CA VAL A 20 12.07 -17.67 14.26
C VAL A 20 11.10 -16.49 14.22
N ALA A 21 10.10 -16.48 15.13
CA ALA A 21 9.15 -15.37 15.20
C ALA A 21 9.82 -14.05 15.56
N ARG A 22 10.75 -14.09 16.52
CA ARG A 22 11.48 -12.90 16.95
C ARG A 22 12.42 -12.39 15.85
N LEU A 23 13.06 -13.30 15.14
CA LEU A 23 13.93 -12.96 14.02
C LEU A 23 13.12 -12.27 12.91
N ALA A 24 11.93 -12.78 12.62
CA ALA A 24 11.05 -12.17 11.62
C ALA A 24 10.64 -10.76 12.03
N GLU A 25 10.29 -10.54 13.31
CA GLU A 25 9.99 -9.21 13.83
C GLU A 25 11.16 -8.25 13.72
N ASP A 26 12.36 -8.70 14.10
CA ASP A 26 13.55 -7.87 14.05
C ASP A 26 13.86 -7.42 12.61
N ARG A 27 13.72 -8.32 11.65
CA ARG A 27 13.89 -8.01 10.23
C ARG A 27 12.81 -7.07 9.72
N ALA A 28 11.57 -7.32 10.12
CA ALA A 28 10.44 -6.48 9.73
C ALA A 28 10.66 -5.03 10.13
N ASN A 29 11.18 -4.80 11.33
CA ASN A 29 11.44 -3.47 11.84
C ASN A 29 12.59 -2.74 11.12
N GLN A 30 13.41 -3.47 10.37
CA GLN A 30 14.52 -2.90 9.60
C GLN A 30 14.10 -2.51 8.19
N LEU A 31 12.95 -2.97 7.71
CA LEU A 31 12.48 -2.66 6.37
C LEU A 31 12.02 -1.21 6.28
N GLN A 32 12.45 -0.53 5.22
CA GLN A 32 12.07 0.85 4.99
C GLN A 32 10.66 0.95 4.44
N ALA A 33 9.99 2.05 4.78
CA ALA A 33 8.59 2.26 4.41
C ALA A 33 8.35 2.17 2.91
N HIS A 34 9.27 2.68 2.08
CA HIS A 34 9.10 2.65 0.62
C HIS A 34 9.13 1.23 0.05
N VAL A 35 9.92 0.32 0.64
CA VAL A 35 9.96 -1.09 0.21
C VAL A 35 8.61 -1.76 0.44
N ILE A 36 7.98 -1.46 1.57
CA ILE A 36 6.66 -1.99 1.90
C ILE A 36 5.60 -1.43 0.96
N GLN A 37 5.64 -0.13 0.69
CA GLN A 37 4.72 0.51 -0.25
C GLN A 37 4.90 -0.04 -1.66
N ASP A 38 6.12 -0.25 -2.10
CA ASP A 38 6.42 -0.84 -3.41
C ASP A 38 5.86 -2.26 -3.54
N GLU A 39 5.96 -3.06 -2.49
CA GLU A 39 5.40 -4.41 -2.50
C GLU A 39 3.87 -4.38 -2.57
N ILE A 40 3.23 -3.50 -1.82
CA ILE A 40 1.77 -3.32 -1.88
C ILE A 40 1.34 -2.88 -3.27
N ALA A 41 2.03 -1.90 -3.84
CA ALA A 41 1.74 -1.41 -5.19
C ALA A 41 1.92 -2.49 -6.24
N ARG A 42 2.96 -3.30 -6.13
CA ARG A 42 3.20 -4.43 -7.04
C ARG A 42 2.03 -5.42 -7.00
N ARG A 43 1.56 -5.77 -5.83
CA ARG A 43 0.43 -6.69 -5.66
C ARG A 43 -0.86 -6.10 -6.22
N LEU A 44 -1.11 -4.83 -5.99
CA LEU A 44 -2.27 -4.14 -6.55
C LEU A 44 -2.24 -4.13 -8.08
N ARG A 45 -1.08 -3.93 -8.68
CA ARG A 45 -0.93 -3.97 -10.13
C ARG A 45 -1.18 -5.36 -10.70
N GLU A 46 -0.80 -6.41 -9.99
CA GLU A 46 -1.12 -7.78 -10.39
C GLU A 46 -2.62 -8.04 -10.35
N GLU A 47 -3.27 -7.66 -9.26
CA GLU A 47 -4.72 -7.82 -9.13
C GLU A 47 -5.49 -6.97 -10.14
N ALA A 48 -4.94 -5.83 -10.54
CA ALA A 48 -5.55 -4.95 -11.53
C ALA A 48 -5.68 -5.58 -12.92
N ARG A 49 -5.02 -6.69 -13.19
CA ARG A 49 -5.18 -7.44 -14.42
C ARG A 49 -6.57 -8.07 -14.53
N THR A 50 -7.21 -8.35 -13.41
CA THR A 50 -8.59 -8.82 -13.35
C THR A 50 -9.50 -7.61 -13.24
N ARG A 51 -9.99 -7.13 -14.37
CA ARG A 51 -10.70 -5.84 -14.44
C ARG A 51 -12.21 -5.92 -14.16
N GLY A 52 -12.80 -7.11 -14.10
CA GLY A 52 -14.24 -7.26 -13.93
C GLY A 52 -15.02 -6.57 -15.06
N ASP A 53 -16.01 -5.79 -14.68
CA ASP A 53 -16.85 -5.06 -15.63
C ASP A 53 -16.29 -3.71 -16.06
N PHE A 54 -15.14 -3.32 -15.54
CA PHE A 54 -14.48 -2.08 -15.96
C PHE A 54 -13.72 -2.26 -17.27
N SER A 55 -13.73 -1.24 -18.10
CA SER A 55 -12.96 -1.24 -19.35
C SER A 55 -11.46 -1.33 -19.07
N ARG A 56 -11.02 -0.64 -18.02
CA ARG A 56 -9.63 -0.66 -17.55
C ARG A 56 -9.56 -0.50 -16.06
N VAL A 57 -8.47 -1.00 -15.48
CA VAL A 57 -8.11 -0.78 -14.09
C VAL A 57 -6.71 -0.17 -14.07
N HIS A 58 -6.61 0.99 -13.43
CA HIS A 58 -5.34 1.70 -13.26
C HIS A 58 -4.93 1.61 -11.80
N ALA A 59 -3.81 0.97 -11.50
CA ALA A 59 -3.36 0.80 -10.13
C ALA A 59 -2.07 1.56 -9.85
N CYS A 60 -2.11 2.43 -8.85
CA CYS A 60 -0.93 3.15 -8.35
C CYS A 60 -0.23 3.98 -9.43
N LEU A 61 -1.01 4.67 -10.25
CA LEU A 61 -0.51 5.52 -11.33
C LEU A 61 -0.80 6.99 -11.05
N GLY A 62 0.03 7.86 -11.61
CA GLY A 62 -0.21 9.29 -11.60
C GLY A 62 -1.21 9.72 -12.66
N SER A 63 -1.67 10.97 -12.60
CA SER A 63 -2.71 11.48 -13.48
C SER A 63 -2.32 11.42 -14.96
N SER A 64 -1.05 11.59 -15.29
CA SER A 64 -0.55 11.54 -16.66
C SER A 64 -0.69 10.18 -17.32
N ASP A 65 -0.64 9.11 -16.50
CA ASP A 65 -0.66 7.73 -16.98
C ASP A 65 -2.07 7.13 -17.06
N ILE A 66 -3.07 7.89 -16.61
CA ILE A 66 -4.48 7.48 -16.65
C ILE A 66 -5.14 8.18 -17.82
N SER A 67 -5.47 7.41 -18.86
CA SER A 67 -6.05 7.95 -20.09
C SER A 67 -7.41 8.60 -19.84
N ASP A 68 -7.74 9.58 -20.69
CA ASP A 68 -8.99 10.33 -20.61
C ASP A 68 -9.93 9.83 -21.71
N GLU A 69 -10.75 8.84 -21.37
CA GLU A 69 -11.66 8.19 -22.31
C GLU A 69 -13.06 8.07 -21.71
N HIS A 70 -14.03 7.94 -22.59
CA HIS A 70 -15.45 7.86 -22.20
C HIS A 70 -15.87 6.40 -21.98
N ASP A 71 -15.30 5.77 -20.97
CA ASP A 71 -15.67 4.43 -20.53
C ASP A 71 -15.48 4.29 -19.03
N ALA A 72 -16.16 3.32 -18.42
CA ALA A 72 -16.04 3.08 -17.00
C ALA A 72 -14.69 2.44 -16.68
N ARG A 73 -13.90 3.09 -15.84
CA ARG A 73 -12.60 2.63 -15.42
C ARG A 73 -12.42 2.76 -13.92
N LEU A 74 -11.72 1.80 -13.35
CA LEU A 74 -11.39 1.80 -11.94
C LEU A 74 -9.98 2.36 -11.75
N VAL A 75 -9.85 3.34 -10.87
CA VAL A 75 -8.57 3.92 -10.49
C VAL A 75 -8.29 3.54 -9.05
N ILE A 76 -7.30 2.70 -8.83
CA ILE A 76 -6.84 2.31 -7.49
C ILE A 76 -5.73 3.26 -7.08
N ILE A 77 -6.00 4.06 -6.06
CA ILE A 77 -5.05 5.03 -5.53
C ILE A 77 -3.99 4.29 -4.72
N GLY A 78 -2.72 4.69 -4.90
CA GLY A 78 -1.60 4.04 -4.26
C GLY A 78 -1.62 4.13 -2.73
N PRO A 79 -0.86 3.26 -2.05
CA PRO A 79 -0.84 3.19 -0.59
C PRO A 79 -0.25 4.43 0.08
N GLU A 80 0.45 5.28 -0.67
CA GLU A 80 0.97 6.55 -0.17
C GLU A 80 -0.12 7.62 0.03
N HIS A 81 -1.32 7.40 -0.49
CA HIS A 81 -2.46 8.31 -0.39
C HIS A 81 -3.67 7.61 0.24
N PRO A 82 -3.64 7.34 1.56
CA PRO A 82 -4.76 6.66 2.21
C PRO A 82 -5.93 7.61 2.44
N HIS A 83 -7.11 7.02 2.62
CA HIS A 83 -8.29 7.74 3.04
C HIS A 83 -8.48 7.61 4.54
N SER A 84 -8.73 8.73 5.19
CA SER A 84 -9.08 8.76 6.62
C SER A 84 -10.57 9.04 6.76
N LYS A 85 -11.28 8.11 7.38
CA LYS A 85 -12.72 8.22 7.58
C LYS A 85 -13.05 9.50 8.37
N GLY A 86 -14.01 10.27 7.89
CA GLY A 86 -14.41 11.51 8.51
C GLY A 86 -13.58 12.73 8.15
N GLN A 87 -12.53 12.56 7.38
CA GLN A 87 -11.73 13.67 6.86
C GLN A 87 -12.11 13.93 5.41
N GLU A 88 -12.65 15.11 5.15
CA GLU A 88 -13.03 15.50 3.78
C GLU A 88 -11.80 15.65 2.89
N GLU A 89 -10.70 16.10 3.46
CA GLU A 89 -9.45 16.31 2.72
C GLU A 89 -8.40 15.25 3.06
N SER A 90 -8.76 14.00 2.90
CA SER A 90 -7.77 12.92 3.02
C SER A 90 -6.80 12.93 1.83
N ALA A 91 -5.63 12.31 2.01
CA ALA A 91 -4.64 12.20 0.94
C ALA A 91 -5.22 11.52 -0.30
N ALA A 92 -6.06 10.49 -0.11
CA ALA A 92 -6.72 9.79 -1.21
C ALA A 92 -7.66 10.71 -1.97
N ARG A 93 -8.44 11.52 -1.27
CA ARG A 93 -9.38 12.44 -1.91
C ARG A 93 -8.67 13.54 -2.69
N THR A 94 -7.60 14.07 -2.14
CA THR A 94 -6.77 15.07 -2.81
C THR A 94 -6.18 14.49 -4.10
N GLU A 95 -5.65 13.28 -4.04
CA GLU A 95 -5.10 12.60 -5.21
C GLU A 95 -6.18 12.28 -6.25
N ALA A 96 -7.33 11.77 -5.80
CA ALA A 96 -8.46 11.49 -6.69
C ALA A 96 -8.92 12.76 -7.40
N GLN A 97 -9.00 13.87 -6.69
CA GLN A 97 -9.41 15.14 -7.28
C GLN A 97 -8.40 15.63 -8.32
N ALA A 98 -7.11 15.50 -8.03
CA ALA A 98 -6.06 15.87 -8.97
C ALA A 98 -6.15 15.05 -10.26
N ILE A 99 -6.38 13.74 -10.14
CA ILE A 99 -6.55 12.83 -11.27
C ILE A 99 -7.82 13.19 -12.06
N LEU A 100 -8.89 13.49 -11.35
CA LEU A 100 -10.18 13.81 -11.95
C LEU A 100 -10.12 15.10 -12.76
N ASP A 101 -9.42 16.11 -12.27
CA ASP A 101 -9.34 17.42 -12.91
C ASP A 101 -8.41 17.45 -14.10
N ASN A 102 -7.31 16.70 -14.04
CA ASN A 102 -6.27 16.78 -15.05
C ASN A 102 -5.71 15.41 -15.44
N ARG A 103 -5.33 15.29 -16.70
CA ARG A 103 -4.41 14.26 -17.18
C ARG A 103 -3.05 14.93 -17.39
N GLY A 104 -2.14 14.75 -16.41
CA GLY A 104 -0.89 15.49 -16.41
C GLY A 104 -1.15 17.00 -16.36
N ASN A 105 -0.73 17.72 -17.38
CA ASN A 105 -0.89 19.16 -17.48
C ASN A 105 -2.15 19.60 -18.24
N SER A 106 -2.94 18.66 -18.75
CA SER A 106 -4.13 18.94 -19.55
C SER A 106 -5.41 18.69 -18.77
N PRO A 107 -6.42 19.56 -18.85
CA PRO A 107 -7.70 19.30 -18.21
C PRO A 107 -8.32 18.01 -18.75
N ARG A 108 -8.97 17.27 -17.87
CA ARG A 108 -9.65 16.01 -18.23
C ARG A 108 -11.03 16.31 -18.77
N ALA A 109 -11.37 15.67 -19.89
CA ALA A 109 -12.67 15.86 -20.54
C ALA A 109 -13.76 14.98 -19.92
N TYR A 110 -13.43 13.72 -19.58
CA TYR A 110 -14.41 12.73 -19.12
C TYR A 110 -14.29 12.51 -17.61
N LYS A 111 -14.88 13.43 -16.84
CA LYS A 111 -14.80 13.39 -15.36
C LYS A 111 -15.74 12.40 -14.70
N ASN A 112 -16.73 11.89 -15.44
CA ASN A 112 -17.69 10.91 -14.91
C ASN A 112 -17.28 9.44 -15.17
N SER A 113 -16.19 9.23 -15.88
CA SER A 113 -15.73 7.87 -16.23
C SER A 113 -14.94 7.18 -15.14
N PRO A 114 -14.06 7.85 -14.37
CA PRO A 114 -13.28 7.19 -13.35
C PRO A 114 -14.10 6.89 -12.09
N VAL A 115 -13.88 5.70 -11.53
CA VAL A 115 -14.32 5.31 -10.18
C VAL A 115 -13.06 5.11 -9.36
N PHE A 116 -12.98 5.74 -8.20
CA PHE A 116 -11.78 5.70 -7.38
C PHE A 116 -11.92 4.74 -6.21
N LEU A 117 -10.86 3.98 -5.95
CA LEU A 117 -10.74 3.10 -4.79
C LEU A 117 -9.47 3.46 -4.05
N ALA A 118 -9.58 3.65 -2.76
CA ALA A 118 -8.44 3.98 -1.90
C ALA A 118 -8.45 3.15 -0.63
N ALA A 119 -7.27 2.95 -0.06
CA ALA A 119 -7.14 2.23 1.20
C ALA A 119 -7.60 3.08 2.38
N ASP A 120 -8.31 2.47 3.32
CA ASP A 120 -8.58 3.09 4.62
C ASP A 120 -7.29 3.16 5.44
N ALA A 121 -6.99 4.32 6.00
CA ALA A 121 -5.72 4.57 6.69
C ALA A 121 -5.46 3.60 7.85
N ALA A 122 -6.49 3.28 8.63
CA ALA A 122 -6.35 2.37 9.77
C ALA A 122 -6.05 0.94 9.31
N ARG A 123 -6.74 0.49 8.27
CA ARG A 123 -6.54 -0.86 7.72
C ARG A 123 -5.23 -0.95 6.94
N LEU A 124 -4.81 0.14 6.30
CA LEU A 124 -3.53 0.20 5.62
C LEU A 124 -2.37 0.03 6.60
N ALA A 125 -2.46 0.59 7.79
CA ALA A 125 -1.44 0.41 8.81
C ALA A 125 -1.27 -1.08 9.18
N ALA A 126 -2.39 -1.80 9.33
CA ALA A 126 -2.37 -3.24 9.59
C ALA A 126 -1.78 -4.02 8.42
N LEU A 127 -2.14 -3.65 7.18
CA LEU A 127 -1.59 -4.27 5.98
C LEU A 127 -0.08 -4.05 5.86
N LYS A 128 0.38 -2.84 6.10
CA LYS A 128 1.82 -2.52 6.07
C LYS A 128 2.60 -3.36 7.07
N ASN A 129 2.04 -3.56 8.25
CA ASN A 129 2.67 -4.40 9.25
C ASN A 129 2.72 -5.87 8.81
N ALA A 130 1.64 -6.37 8.25
CA ALA A 130 1.60 -7.74 7.72
C ALA A 130 2.59 -7.96 6.58
N VAL A 131 2.69 -7.01 5.65
CA VAL A 131 3.65 -7.05 4.54
C VAL A 131 5.08 -6.99 5.06
N ARG A 132 5.32 -6.14 6.06
CA ARG A 132 6.64 -6.03 6.70
C ARG A 132 7.08 -7.37 7.26
N LEU A 133 6.20 -8.06 7.96
CA LEU A 133 6.48 -9.40 8.50
C LEU A 133 6.70 -10.43 7.40
N TYR A 134 5.94 -10.36 6.32
CA TYR A 134 6.06 -11.28 5.19
C TYR A 134 7.41 -11.13 4.49
N LEU A 135 7.91 -9.90 4.33
CA LEU A 135 9.17 -9.62 3.66
C LEU A 135 10.39 -9.90 4.54
N ALA A 136 10.18 -10.01 5.84
CA ALA A 136 11.27 -10.22 6.79
C ALA A 136 11.88 -11.62 6.73
#